data_cc535397b4068dc61245111139241735
#
_entry.id   cc535397b4068dc61245111139241735
#
_cell.length_a   1.000
_cell.length_b   1.000
_cell.length_c   1.000
_cell.angle_alpha   90.00
_cell.angle_beta   90.00
_cell.angle_gamma   90.00
#
_symmetry.space_group_name_H-M   'P 1'
#
loop_
_entity.id
_entity.type
_entity.pdbx_description
1 polymer ?
#
loop_
_entity_poly.entity_id
_entity_poly.type
_entity_poly.pdbx_seq_one_letter_code
_entity_poly.pdbx_strand_id
1 'polypeptide(L)'
;KDPEQIRLTKAFLKANNLYGAESYKKGFSGYVVELLTIYYKGFINLIKAASKWKEPIIIDLSNFYKNKKEVVENLDKNKLSSLILIDPVQPNRNAAASLSRERFNEFVELCNSYLENPSEEFFTEKKFNLGLLKKKYNKYDIIVLNVKSLSGKEDVVGGKLLKAFNYIKDKIVKEGWKIKDNNWFWEEDASFYYVVEKKELSKEIIHYGPPKKLTENVLQFKKRWKNHKVMQDN
;
A
#
# COMPACT_ATOMS: atom_id res chain seq x y z
N LYS A 1 -31.61 -4.29 -3.93
CA LYS A 1 -30.18 -4.49 -3.61
C LYS A 1 -29.86 -5.94 -3.92
N ASP A 2 -28.90 -6.20 -4.79
CA ASP A 2 -28.49 -7.57 -5.12
C ASP A 2 -27.27 -7.94 -4.26
N PRO A 3 -27.41 -8.78 -3.22
CA PRO A 3 -26.32 -9.17 -2.34
C PRO A 3 -25.21 -9.90 -3.07
N GLU A 4 -25.51 -10.61 -4.17
CA GLU A 4 -24.53 -11.34 -4.95
C GLU A 4 -23.52 -10.41 -5.62
N GLN A 5 -23.98 -9.24 -6.11
CA GLN A 5 -23.08 -8.24 -6.69
C GLN A 5 -22.10 -7.68 -5.64
N ILE A 6 -22.56 -7.52 -4.40
CA ILE A 6 -21.72 -7.07 -3.29
C ILE A 6 -20.70 -8.15 -2.93
N ARG A 7 -21.12 -9.43 -2.86
CA ARG A 7 -20.22 -10.55 -2.60
C ARG A 7 -19.15 -10.66 -3.68
N LEU A 8 -19.53 -10.53 -4.94
CA LEU A 8 -18.62 -10.55 -6.08
C LEU A 8 -17.60 -9.42 -5.99
N THR A 9 -18.03 -8.19 -5.71
CA THR A 9 -17.12 -7.05 -5.50
C THR A 9 -16.15 -7.29 -4.33
N LYS A 10 -16.65 -7.81 -3.21
CA LYS A 10 -15.81 -8.16 -2.06
C LYS A 10 -14.79 -9.24 -2.40
N ALA A 11 -15.19 -10.29 -3.13
CA ALA A 11 -14.29 -11.36 -3.57
C ALA A 11 -13.17 -10.82 -4.48
N PHE A 12 -13.52 -9.98 -5.45
CA PHE A 12 -12.56 -9.33 -6.35
C PHE A 12 -11.52 -8.51 -5.57
N LEU A 13 -11.95 -7.68 -4.61
CA LEU A 13 -11.05 -6.86 -3.81
C LEU A 13 -10.19 -7.70 -2.84
N LYS A 14 -10.75 -8.76 -2.23
CA LYS A 14 -10.02 -9.67 -1.35
C LYS A 14 -8.91 -10.39 -2.09
N ALA A 15 -9.22 -10.98 -3.25
CA ALA A 15 -8.25 -11.70 -4.07
C ALA A 15 -7.06 -10.85 -4.51
N ASN A 16 -7.24 -9.52 -4.57
CA ASN A 16 -6.23 -8.57 -5.00
C ASN A 16 -5.69 -7.67 -3.85
N ASN A 17 -5.88 -8.06 -2.59
CA ASN A 17 -5.37 -7.37 -1.40
C ASN A 17 -5.82 -5.90 -1.25
N LEU A 18 -6.99 -5.56 -1.80
CA LEU A 18 -7.56 -4.21 -1.74
C LEU A 18 -8.70 -4.07 -0.71
N TYR A 19 -9.12 -5.20 -0.11
CA TYR A 19 -10.20 -5.23 0.87
C TYR A 19 -9.65 -5.08 2.30
N GLY A 20 -10.26 -4.18 3.07
CA GLY A 20 -9.96 -3.92 4.48
C GLY A 20 -9.49 -2.48 4.71
N ALA A 21 -9.96 -1.87 5.80
CA ALA A 21 -9.67 -0.49 6.19
C ALA A 21 -8.69 -0.39 7.35
N GLU A 22 -8.11 -1.51 7.77
CA GLU A 22 -7.12 -1.60 8.83
C GLU A 22 -5.92 -0.71 8.50
N SER A 23 -5.25 -0.17 9.51
CA SER A 23 -4.19 0.82 9.36
C SER A 23 -3.01 0.35 8.51
N TYR A 24 -2.79 -0.96 8.43
CA TYR A 24 -1.76 -1.59 7.62
C TYR A 24 -2.22 -1.98 6.21
N LYS A 25 -3.53 -2.13 5.96
CA LYS A 25 -4.11 -2.41 4.62
C LYS A 25 -4.44 -1.15 3.86
N LYS A 26 -5.14 -0.21 4.53
CA LYS A 26 -5.59 1.08 3.96
C LYS A 26 -6.40 0.93 2.67
N GLY A 27 -7.10 -0.18 2.53
CA GLY A 27 -7.93 -0.52 1.38
C GLY A 27 -9.40 -0.13 1.56
N PHE A 28 -10.26 -0.80 0.80
CA PHE A 28 -11.70 -0.56 0.81
C PHE A 28 -12.37 -1.29 1.98
N SER A 29 -13.04 -0.56 2.88
CA SER A 29 -13.86 -1.17 3.92
C SER A 29 -15.08 -1.88 3.33
N GLY A 30 -15.62 -2.86 4.05
CA GLY A 30 -16.84 -3.56 3.62
C GLY A 30 -18.00 -2.61 3.35
N TYR A 31 -18.14 -1.56 4.16
CA TYR A 31 -19.16 -0.53 4.01
C TYR A 31 -18.98 0.29 2.72
N VAL A 32 -17.75 0.72 2.43
CA VAL A 32 -17.42 1.44 1.19
C VAL A 32 -17.73 0.58 -0.05
N VAL A 33 -17.38 -0.72 -0.01
CA VAL A 33 -17.67 -1.67 -1.10
C VAL A 33 -19.17 -1.79 -1.34
N GLU A 34 -19.95 -1.89 -0.29
CA GLU A 34 -21.42 -1.94 -0.37
C GLU A 34 -21.99 -0.68 -1.01
N LEU A 35 -21.60 0.49 -0.52
CA LEU A 35 -22.06 1.77 -1.06
C LEU A 35 -21.70 1.94 -2.54
N LEU A 36 -20.47 1.64 -2.93
CA LEU A 36 -20.02 1.74 -4.32
C LEU A 36 -20.78 0.78 -5.23
N THR A 37 -20.94 -0.49 -4.81
CA THR A 37 -21.65 -1.49 -5.59
C THR A 37 -23.11 -1.11 -5.81
N ILE A 38 -23.75 -0.54 -4.79
CA ILE A 38 -25.14 -0.05 -4.85
C ILE A 38 -25.23 1.17 -5.79
N TYR A 39 -24.34 2.14 -5.62
CA TYR A 39 -24.32 3.37 -6.42
C TYR A 39 -24.20 3.09 -7.93
N TYR A 40 -23.27 2.20 -8.29
CA TYR A 40 -23.05 1.80 -9.68
C TYR A 40 -23.97 0.67 -10.15
N LYS A 41 -24.93 0.21 -9.32
CA LYS A 41 -25.91 -0.82 -9.67
C LYS A 41 -25.29 -2.16 -10.08
N GLY A 42 -24.19 -2.56 -9.41
CA GLY A 42 -23.55 -3.85 -9.58
C GLY A 42 -22.06 -3.80 -9.90
N PHE A 43 -21.43 -4.98 -9.81
CA PHE A 43 -19.98 -5.17 -9.95
C PHE A 43 -19.43 -4.65 -11.27
N ILE A 44 -19.95 -5.12 -12.40
CA ILE A 44 -19.38 -4.77 -13.72
C ILE A 44 -19.49 -3.27 -14.04
N ASN A 45 -20.57 -2.64 -13.61
CA ASN A 45 -20.75 -1.21 -13.78
C ASN A 45 -19.78 -0.40 -12.91
N LEU A 46 -19.54 -0.86 -11.66
CA LEU A 46 -18.54 -0.27 -10.81
C LEU A 46 -17.15 -0.39 -11.45
N ILE A 47 -16.77 -1.56 -11.96
CA ILE A 47 -15.48 -1.78 -12.61
C ILE A 47 -15.31 -0.89 -13.84
N LYS A 48 -16.32 -0.80 -14.70
CA LYS A 48 -16.33 0.09 -15.89
C LYS A 48 -16.22 1.57 -15.51
N ALA A 49 -16.83 1.99 -14.42
CA ALA A 49 -16.71 3.35 -13.94
C ALA A 49 -15.36 3.62 -13.32
N ALA A 50 -14.90 2.70 -12.44
CA ALA A 50 -13.64 2.84 -11.69
C ALA A 50 -12.41 2.82 -12.62
N SER A 51 -12.44 2.09 -13.73
CA SER A 51 -11.34 2.12 -14.72
C SER A 51 -11.07 3.51 -15.31
N LYS A 52 -12.03 4.42 -15.21
CA LYS A 52 -11.94 5.81 -15.72
C LYS A 52 -11.78 6.85 -14.60
N TRP A 53 -11.64 6.42 -13.36
CA TRP A 53 -11.54 7.35 -12.23
C TRP A 53 -10.27 8.21 -12.32
N LYS A 54 -10.45 9.51 -12.06
CA LYS A 54 -9.37 10.49 -11.89
C LYS A 54 -9.59 11.20 -10.58
N GLU A 55 -8.60 11.16 -9.70
CA GLU A 55 -8.68 11.75 -8.36
C GLU A 55 -8.76 13.28 -8.36
N PRO A 56 -9.52 13.88 -7.47
CA PRO A 56 -10.39 13.19 -6.51
C PRO A 56 -11.73 12.77 -7.14
N ILE A 57 -12.21 11.57 -6.82
CA ILE A 57 -13.56 11.13 -7.11
C ILE A 57 -14.47 11.52 -5.94
N ILE A 58 -15.57 12.18 -6.22
CA ILE A 58 -16.56 12.58 -5.22
C ILE A 58 -17.89 11.93 -5.58
N ILE A 59 -18.42 11.14 -4.65
CA ILE A 59 -19.69 10.43 -4.77
C ILE A 59 -20.57 10.79 -3.59
N ASP A 60 -21.73 11.33 -3.86
CA ASP A 60 -22.80 11.62 -2.90
C ASP A 60 -24.06 10.86 -3.31
N LEU A 61 -24.28 9.71 -2.66
CA LEU A 61 -25.42 8.83 -2.99
C LEU A 61 -26.77 9.45 -2.69
N SER A 62 -26.82 10.31 -1.70
CA SER A 62 -28.06 10.89 -1.16
C SER A 62 -28.32 12.30 -1.63
N ASN A 63 -27.42 12.85 -2.45
CA ASN A 63 -27.51 14.22 -2.98
C ASN A 63 -27.66 15.28 -1.86
N PHE A 64 -26.89 15.14 -0.80
CA PHE A 64 -26.90 16.12 0.31
C PHE A 64 -26.32 17.47 -0.09
N TYR A 65 -25.38 17.47 -1.05
CA TYR A 65 -24.65 18.65 -1.47
C TYR A 65 -25.01 19.05 -2.91
N LYS A 66 -25.10 20.34 -3.16
CA LYS A 66 -25.47 20.89 -4.49
C LYS A 66 -24.36 20.70 -5.52
N ASN A 67 -23.11 20.70 -5.08
CA ASN A 67 -21.93 20.61 -5.95
C ASN A 67 -20.70 20.09 -5.20
N LYS A 68 -19.65 19.74 -5.95
CA LYS A 68 -18.39 19.20 -5.40
C LYS A 68 -17.64 20.18 -4.49
N LYS A 69 -17.78 21.48 -4.69
CA LYS A 69 -17.13 22.51 -3.89
C LYS A 69 -17.71 22.51 -2.47
N GLU A 70 -19.03 22.47 -2.38
CA GLU A 70 -19.75 22.40 -1.12
C GLU A 70 -19.37 21.14 -0.31
N VAL A 71 -19.15 19.98 -0.98
CA VAL A 71 -18.65 18.76 -0.34
C VAL A 71 -17.30 19.02 0.34
N VAL A 72 -16.34 19.59 -0.39
CA VAL A 72 -14.99 19.83 0.11
C VAL A 72 -14.96 20.86 1.25
N GLU A 73 -15.83 21.85 1.21
CA GLU A 73 -15.94 22.89 2.25
C GLU A 73 -16.53 22.34 3.57
N ASN A 74 -17.42 21.35 3.50
CA ASN A 74 -18.11 20.79 4.66
C ASN A 74 -17.41 19.56 5.28
N LEU A 75 -16.45 18.95 4.59
CA LEU A 75 -15.69 17.83 5.13
C LEU A 75 -14.44 18.30 5.88
N ASP A 76 -14.07 17.55 6.92
CA ASP A 76 -12.75 17.72 7.56
C ASP A 76 -11.65 17.53 6.54
N LYS A 77 -10.79 18.55 6.38
CA LYS A 77 -9.67 18.56 5.44
C LYS A 77 -8.73 17.36 5.62
N ASN A 78 -8.56 16.86 6.85
CA ASN A 78 -7.74 15.69 7.15
C ASN A 78 -8.40 14.37 6.71
N LYS A 79 -9.67 14.41 6.30
CA LYS A 79 -10.44 13.24 5.83
C LYS A 79 -10.68 13.27 4.32
N LEU A 80 -10.10 14.24 3.62
CA LEU A 80 -10.09 14.26 2.16
C LEU A 80 -9.10 13.19 1.66
N SER A 81 -9.51 12.44 0.66
CA SER A 81 -8.72 11.36 0.05
C SER A 81 -9.01 11.28 -1.45
N SER A 82 -8.32 10.40 -2.17
CA SER A 82 -8.54 10.21 -3.62
C SER A 82 -9.97 9.79 -3.96
N LEU A 83 -10.65 9.11 -3.03
CA LEU A 83 -12.07 8.79 -3.09
C LEU A 83 -12.80 9.47 -1.91
N ILE A 84 -13.70 10.38 -2.23
CA ILE A 84 -14.60 11.02 -1.27
C ILE A 84 -15.99 10.41 -1.49
N LEU A 85 -16.39 9.55 -0.57
CA LEU A 85 -17.69 8.89 -0.57
C LEU A 85 -18.50 9.39 0.61
N ILE A 86 -19.49 10.23 0.32
CA ILE A 86 -20.33 10.81 1.36
C ILE A 86 -21.15 9.71 2.03
N ASP A 87 -21.05 9.64 3.34
CA ASP A 87 -21.81 8.69 4.13
C ASP A 87 -23.30 9.05 4.10
N PRO A 88 -24.18 8.16 3.63
CA PRO A 88 -25.62 8.44 3.54
C PRO A 88 -26.32 8.61 4.88
N VAL A 89 -25.63 8.28 6.00
CA VAL A 89 -26.16 8.46 7.38
C VAL A 89 -25.53 9.69 8.05
N GLN A 90 -24.28 10.01 7.69
CA GLN A 90 -23.51 11.13 8.25
C GLN A 90 -22.95 11.99 7.12
N PRO A 91 -23.68 13.00 6.61
CA PRO A 91 -23.28 13.79 5.45
C PRO A 91 -21.91 14.47 5.56
N ASN A 92 -21.48 14.83 6.76
CA ASN A 92 -20.19 15.45 7.05
C ASN A 92 -19.03 14.43 7.16
N ARG A 93 -19.26 13.15 6.83
CA ARG A 93 -18.28 12.07 6.89
C ARG A 93 -17.90 11.56 5.52
N ASN A 94 -16.59 11.44 5.23
CA ASN A 94 -16.11 10.63 4.14
C ASN A 94 -15.99 9.16 4.59
N ALA A 95 -16.84 8.28 4.07
CA ALA A 95 -16.81 6.85 4.39
C ALA A 95 -15.50 6.17 3.91
N ALA A 96 -14.85 6.72 2.86
CA ALA A 96 -13.62 6.19 2.28
C ALA A 96 -12.34 6.88 2.81
N ALA A 97 -12.40 7.61 3.93
CA ALA A 97 -11.26 8.39 4.44
C ALA A 97 -10.02 7.56 4.80
N SER A 98 -10.16 6.25 5.05
CA SER A 98 -9.04 5.34 5.34
C SER A 98 -8.34 4.81 4.09
N LEU A 99 -8.94 4.97 2.90
CA LEU A 99 -8.38 4.49 1.64
C LEU A 99 -7.15 5.30 1.27
N SER A 100 -6.00 4.63 1.11
CA SER A 100 -4.79 5.32 0.67
C SER A 100 -4.82 5.59 -0.84
N ARG A 101 -4.02 6.57 -1.25
CA ARG A 101 -3.87 6.93 -2.66
C ARG A 101 -3.30 5.77 -3.48
N GLU A 102 -2.36 5.03 -2.91
CA GLU A 102 -1.78 3.84 -3.56
C GLU A 102 -2.86 2.80 -3.83
N ARG A 103 -3.67 2.46 -2.84
CA ARG A 103 -4.77 1.48 -2.98
C ARG A 103 -5.86 1.94 -3.93
N PHE A 104 -6.12 3.24 -3.99
CA PHE A 104 -7.03 3.81 -4.98
C PHE A 104 -6.48 3.60 -6.40
N ASN A 105 -5.21 3.91 -6.65
CA ASN A 105 -4.58 3.74 -7.96
C ASN A 105 -4.49 2.26 -8.36
N GLU A 106 -4.08 1.38 -7.44
CA GLU A 106 -4.07 -0.07 -7.67
C GLU A 106 -5.45 -0.60 -8.06
N PHE A 107 -6.52 -0.08 -7.46
CA PHE A 107 -7.88 -0.46 -7.84
C PHE A 107 -8.25 -0.01 -9.26
N VAL A 108 -7.90 1.20 -9.63
CA VAL A 108 -8.13 1.71 -10.99
C VAL A 108 -7.38 0.86 -12.02
N GLU A 109 -6.11 0.54 -11.78
CA GLU A 109 -5.29 -0.33 -12.64
C GLU A 109 -5.86 -1.75 -12.72
N LEU A 110 -6.29 -2.30 -11.58
CA LEU A 110 -6.93 -3.63 -11.51
C LEU A 110 -8.22 -3.68 -12.33
N CYS A 111 -9.03 -2.62 -12.27
CA CYS A 111 -10.25 -2.52 -13.07
C CYS A 111 -9.95 -2.50 -14.57
N ASN A 112 -8.93 -1.75 -15.00
CA ASN A 112 -8.49 -1.75 -16.40
C ASN A 112 -8.03 -3.13 -16.83
N SER A 113 -7.15 -3.79 -16.08
CA SER A 113 -6.64 -5.11 -16.38
C SER A 113 -7.75 -6.17 -16.48
N TYR A 114 -8.74 -6.09 -15.58
CA TYR A 114 -9.90 -6.98 -15.64
C TYR A 114 -10.75 -6.75 -16.91
N LEU A 115 -10.95 -5.51 -17.31
CA LEU A 115 -11.75 -5.20 -18.51
C LEU A 115 -11.04 -5.58 -19.81
N GLU A 116 -9.70 -5.54 -19.84
CA GLU A 116 -8.88 -5.98 -20.97
C GLU A 116 -8.92 -7.51 -21.16
N ASN A 117 -8.84 -8.26 -20.07
CA ASN A 117 -8.81 -9.73 -20.10
C ASN A 117 -9.56 -10.32 -18.90
N PRO A 118 -10.90 -10.36 -18.92
CA PRO A 118 -11.69 -10.91 -17.82
C PRO A 118 -11.39 -12.41 -17.60
N SER A 119 -11.04 -12.78 -16.35
CA SER A 119 -10.81 -14.16 -15.97
C SER A 119 -11.17 -14.43 -14.51
N GLU A 120 -11.36 -15.70 -14.15
CA GLU A 120 -11.61 -16.12 -12.77
C GLU A 120 -10.39 -15.94 -11.86
N GLU A 121 -9.19 -15.78 -12.43
CA GLU A 121 -7.97 -15.54 -11.68
C GLU A 121 -8.02 -14.26 -10.84
N PHE A 122 -8.79 -13.26 -11.28
CA PHE A 122 -9.01 -12.01 -10.52
C PHE A 122 -9.80 -12.21 -9.23
N PHE A 123 -10.43 -13.36 -9.05
CA PHE A 123 -11.19 -13.72 -7.85
C PHE A 123 -10.48 -14.79 -6.99
N THR A 124 -9.29 -15.21 -7.41
CA THR A 124 -8.50 -16.23 -6.69
C THR A 124 -7.44 -15.55 -5.82
N GLU A 125 -7.48 -15.80 -4.51
CA GLU A 125 -6.49 -15.28 -3.59
C GLU A 125 -5.09 -15.81 -3.91
N LYS A 126 -4.16 -14.90 -4.14
CA LYS A 126 -2.76 -15.26 -4.45
C LYS A 126 -2.01 -15.53 -3.15
N LYS A 127 -1.79 -16.81 -2.87
CA LYS A 127 -0.92 -17.22 -1.75
C LYS A 127 0.55 -17.06 -2.11
N PHE A 128 1.36 -16.79 -1.08
CA PHE A 128 2.82 -16.76 -1.26
C PHE A 128 3.32 -18.11 -1.78
N ASN A 129 4.02 -18.07 -2.90
CA ASN A 129 4.64 -19.26 -3.50
C ASN A 129 6.08 -18.94 -3.95
N LEU A 130 7.04 -19.42 -3.15
CA LEU A 130 8.46 -19.18 -3.41
C LEU A 130 8.92 -19.80 -4.75
N GLY A 131 8.33 -20.92 -5.16
CA GLY A 131 8.67 -21.59 -6.44
C GLY A 131 8.30 -20.72 -7.64
N LEU A 132 7.09 -20.15 -7.63
CA LEU A 132 6.64 -19.21 -8.65
C LEU A 132 7.46 -17.92 -8.64
N LEU A 133 7.80 -17.42 -7.45
CA LEU A 133 8.63 -16.22 -7.31
C LEU A 133 10.03 -16.44 -7.91
N LYS A 134 10.68 -17.56 -7.59
CA LYS A 134 11.99 -17.94 -8.16
C LYS A 134 11.95 -18.09 -9.69
N LYS A 135 10.86 -18.67 -10.22
CA LYS A 135 10.67 -18.80 -11.67
C LYS A 135 10.50 -17.45 -12.35
N LYS A 136 9.71 -16.55 -11.75
CA LYS A 136 9.48 -15.19 -12.27
C LYS A 136 10.75 -14.33 -12.25
N TYR A 137 11.56 -14.46 -11.19
CA TYR A 137 12.72 -13.60 -10.93
C TYR A 137 14.04 -14.38 -10.96
N ASN A 138 14.23 -15.27 -11.94
CA ASN A 138 15.40 -16.16 -12.07
C ASN A 138 16.76 -15.45 -12.22
N LYS A 139 16.75 -14.17 -12.64
CA LYS A 139 17.94 -13.33 -12.81
C LYS A 139 18.25 -12.45 -11.58
N TYR A 140 17.47 -12.54 -10.53
CA TYR A 140 17.56 -11.72 -9.32
C TYR A 140 17.85 -12.60 -8.11
N ASP A 141 18.34 -12.00 -7.04
CA ASP A 141 18.41 -12.64 -5.74
C ASP A 141 17.11 -12.40 -4.97
N ILE A 142 16.66 -13.40 -4.23
CA ILE A 142 15.40 -13.34 -3.48
C ILE A 142 15.70 -13.56 -2.01
N ILE A 143 15.41 -12.55 -1.20
CA ILE A 143 15.48 -12.60 0.25
C ILE A 143 14.08 -12.93 0.75
N VAL A 144 13.92 -13.99 1.53
CA VAL A 144 12.65 -14.37 2.17
C VAL A 144 12.86 -14.44 3.67
N LEU A 145 11.98 -13.80 4.42
CA LEU A 145 11.98 -13.79 5.87
C LEU A 145 10.63 -14.30 6.38
N ASN A 146 10.66 -15.34 7.19
CA ASN A 146 9.49 -15.80 7.92
C ASN A 146 9.51 -15.17 9.31
N VAL A 147 8.46 -14.45 9.66
CA VAL A 147 8.36 -13.65 10.88
C VAL A 147 7.18 -14.15 11.70
N LYS A 148 7.47 -14.61 12.91
CA LYS A 148 6.42 -14.99 13.86
C LYS A 148 5.61 -13.78 14.28
N SER A 149 4.30 -13.90 14.17
CA SER A 149 3.38 -12.87 14.59
C SER A 149 3.35 -12.76 16.12
N LEU A 150 3.26 -11.53 16.61
CA LEU A 150 3.02 -11.28 18.03
C LEU A 150 1.55 -11.55 18.36
N SER A 151 1.25 -11.93 19.59
CA SER A 151 -0.12 -11.95 20.09
C SER A 151 -0.66 -10.53 20.25
N GLY A 152 -1.95 -10.34 19.96
CA GLY A 152 -2.60 -9.05 20.15
C GLY A 152 -3.72 -8.77 19.15
N LYS A 153 -4.24 -7.54 19.18
CA LYS A 153 -5.26 -7.10 18.22
C LYS A 153 -4.67 -7.06 16.80
N GLU A 154 -5.40 -7.60 15.83
CA GLU A 154 -4.98 -7.72 14.42
C GLU A 154 -4.40 -6.42 13.86
N ASP A 155 -5.07 -5.29 14.03
CA ASP A 155 -4.61 -4.00 13.51
C ASP A 155 -3.26 -3.56 14.12
N VAL A 156 -3.04 -3.84 15.40
CA VAL A 156 -1.78 -3.52 16.09
C VAL A 156 -0.64 -4.43 15.59
N VAL A 157 -0.90 -5.72 15.47
CA VAL A 157 0.08 -6.71 15.00
C VAL A 157 0.43 -6.43 13.55
N GLY A 158 -0.57 -6.28 12.66
CA GLY A 158 -0.38 -5.94 11.26
C GLY A 158 0.39 -4.63 11.06
N GLY A 159 0.10 -3.61 11.88
CA GLY A 159 0.85 -2.36 11.87
C GLY A 159 2.33 -2.52 12.25
N LYS A 160 2.64 -3.40 13.21
CA LYS A 160 4.03 -3.72 13.59
C LYS A 160 4.74 -4.52 12.49
N LEU A 161 4.06 -5.49 11.88
CA LEU A 161 4.60 -6.28 10.76
C LEU A 161 4.92 -5.38 9.56
N LEU A 162 4.01 -4.48 9.20
CA LEU A 162 4.26 -3.51 8.12
C LEU A 162 5.43 -2.58 8.42
N LYS A 163 5.58 -2.12 9.67
CA LYS A 163 6.75 -1.32 10.08
C LYS A 163 8.05 -2.11 9.96
N ALA A 164 8.06 -3.38 10.39
CA ALA A 164 9.21 -4.25 10.26
C ALA A 164 9.57 -4.50 8.78
N PHE A 165 8.58 -4.79 7.96
CA PHE A 165 8.74 -4.95 6.51
C PHE A 165 9.38 -3.71 5.87
N ASN A 166 8.84 -2.52 6.13
CA ASN A 166 9.37 -1.28 5.58
C ASN A 166 10.77 -0.96 6.13
N TYR A 167 11.02 -1.19 7.41
CA TYR A 167 12.34 -0.99 8.00
C TYR A 167 13.42 -1.83 7.31
N ILE A 168 13.13 -3.11 7.04
CA ILE A 168 14.07 -4.01 6.34
C ILE A 168 14.26 -3.56 4.90
N LYS A 169 13.18 -3.16 4.20
CA LYS A 169 13.23 -2.59 2.86
C LYS A 169 14.18 -1.38 2.81
N ASP A 170 14.03 -0.44 3.73
CA ASP A 170 14.85 0.78 3.80
C ASP A 170 16.31 0.43 4.09
N LYS A 171 16.57 -0.58 4.92
CA LYS A 171 17.93 -1.07 5.17
C LYS A 171 18.56 -1.67 3.93
N ILE A 172 17.84 -2.53 3.20
CA ILE A 172 18.32 -3.12 1.94
C ILE A 172 18.72 -2.02 0.95
N VAL A 173 17.87 -1.00 0.79
CA VAL A 173 18.15 0.13 -0.10
C VAL A 173 19.35 0.96 0.39
N LYS A 174 19.42 1.21 1.70
CA LYS A 174 20.52 1.98 2.32
C LYS A 174 21.88 1.31 2.16
N GLU A 175 21.92 -0.02 2.18
CA GLU A 175 23.13 -0.81 1.92
C GLU A 175 23.50 -0.87 0.40
N GLY A 176 22.75 -0.14 -0.44
CA GLY A 176 23.07 0.02 -1.87
C GLY A 176 22.43 -1.02 -2.79
N TRP A 177 21.51 -1.85 -2.29
CA TRP A 177 20.77 -2.79 -3.12
C TRP A 177 19.60 -2.10 -3.81
N LYS A 178 19.35 -2.45 -5.08
CA LYS A 178 18.13 -2.05 -5.76
C LYS A 178 17.08 -3.14 -5.66
N ILE A 179 15.91 -2.78 -5.15
CA ILE A 179 14.77 -3.68 -5.01
C ILE A 179 13.96 -3.61 -6.31
N LYS A 180 13.77 -4.77 -6.96
CA LYS A 180 12.95 -4.93 -8.16
C LYS A 180 11.49 -5.18 -7.82
N ASP A 181 11.24 -5.98 -6.77
CA ASP A 181 9.90 -6.33 -6.29
C ASP A 181 9.97 -6.64 -4.79
N ASN A 182 8.92 -6.38 -4.07
CA ASN A 182 8.81 -6.72 -2.66
C ASN A 182 7.33 -6.82 -2.28
N ASN A 183 7.00 -7.75 -1.40
CA ASN A 183 5.68 -7.85 -0.83
C ASN A 183 5.74 -8.63 0.49
N TRP A 184 4.63 -8.65 1.21
CA TRP A 184 4.46 -9.43 2.41
C TRP A 184 3.08 -10.06 2.47
N PHE A 185 3.02 -11.21 3.13
CA PHE A 185 1.82 -12.00 3.35
C PHE A 185 1.72 -12.31 4.82
N TRP A 186 0.53 -12.29 5.34
CA TRP A 186 0.27 -12.59 6.73
C TRP A 186 -1.05 -13.32 6.88
N GLU A 187 -0.98 -14.54 7.41
CA GLU A 187 -2.11 -15.33 7.88
C GLU A 187 -1.93 -15.56 9.38
N GLU A 188 -1.28 -16.66 9.78
CA GLU A 188 -0.84 -16.92 11.16
C GLU A 188 0.53 -16.28 11.42
N ASP A 189 1.52 -16.65 10.60
CA ASP A 189 2.84 -16.04 10.56
C ASP A 189 3.01 -15.21 9.29
N ALA A 190 3.91 -14.23 9.33
CA ALA A 190 4.16 -13.38 8.19
C ALA A 190 5.35 -13.87 7.35
N SER A 191 5.23 -13.74 6.03
CA SER A 191 6.32 -13.97 5.08
C SER A 191 6.61 -12.68 4.33
N PHE A 192 7.84 -12.17 4.45
CA PHE A 192 8.32 -11.02 3.71
C PHE A 192 9.22 -11.49 2.58
N TYR A 193 9.11 -10.91 1.40
CA TYR A 193 10.11 -11.12 0.36
C TYR A 193 10.59 -9.81 -0.26
N TYR A 194 11.85 -9.83 -0.68
CA TYR A 194 12.50 -8.75 -1.42
C TYR A 194 13.29 -9.37 -2.58
N VAL A 195 12.99 -8.93 -3.79
CA VAL A 195 13.72 -9.31 -5.00
C VAL A 195 14.72 -8.21 -5.29
N VAL A 196 16.00 -8.54 -5.25
CA VAL A 196 17.09 -7.57 -5.38
C VAL A 196 17.94 -7.86 -6.61
N GLU A 197 18.51 -6.81 -7.22
CA GLU A 197 19.47 -6.98 -8.31
C GLU A 197 20.71 -7.73 -7.82
N LYS A 198 21.17 -8.70 -8.61
CA LYS A 198 22.49 -9.35 -8.37
C LYS A 198 23.57 -8.31 -8.54
N LYS A 199 24.22 -7.95 -7.45
CA LYS A 199 25.28 -6.96 -7.42
C LYS A 199 26.29 -7.30 -6.34
N GLU A 200 27.55 -7.28 -6.69
CA GLU A 200 28.59 -7.24 -5.66
C GLU A 200 28.58 -5.85 -5.01
N LEU A 201 28.37 -5.83 -3.72
CA LEU A 201 28.48 -4.58 -2.97
C LEU A 201 29.95 -4.20 -2.80
N SER A 202 30.23 -2.91 -2.83
CA SER A 202 31.54 -2.41 -2.47
C SER A 202 31.91 -2.87 -1.05
N LYS A 203 33.13 -3.33 -0.89
CA LYS A 203 33.67 -3.67 0.45
C LYS A 203 33.86 -2.43 1.34
N GLU A 204 33.80 -1.25 0.72
CA GLU A 204 33.93 0.03 1.41
C GLU A 204 32.64 0.82 1.30
N ILE A 205 32.19 1.37 2.43
CA ILE A 205 31.02 2.24 2.52
C ILE A 205 31.52 3.64 2.87
N ILE A 206 31.17 4.63 2.05
CA ILE A 206 31.49 6.03 2.34
C ILE A 206 30.40 6.62 3.22
N HIS A 207 30.75 6.97 4.45
CA HIS A 207 29.87 7.71 5.34
C HIS A 207 30.19 9.22 5.23
N TYR A 208 29.25 9.96 4.65
CA TYR A 208 29.36 11.42 4.63
C TYR A 208 29.08 11.97 6.02
N GLY A 209 29.99 12.81 6.51
CA GLY A 209 29.83 13.51 7.78
C GLY A 209 28.80 14.63 7.72
N PRO A 210 28.39 15.17 8.86
CA PRO A 210 27.52 16.34 8.93
C PRO A 210 28.20 17.57 8.31
N PRO A 211 27.44 18.58 7.86
CA PRO A 211 27.98 19.84 7.34
C PRO A 211 28.98 20.49 8.29
N LYS A 212 30.10 20.99 7.75
CA LYS A 212 31.22 21.60 8.55
C LYS A 212 30.75 22.67 9.54
N LYS A 213 29.61 23.34 9.27
CA LYS A 213 29.01 24.37 10.13
C LYS A 213 28.50 23.82 11.48
N LEU A 214 28.22 22.53 11.57
CA LEU A 214 27.71 21.86 12.77
C LEU A 214 28.87 21.26 13.57
N THR A 215 29.66 22.11 14.21
CA THR A 215 30.92 21.74 14.87
C THR A 215 30.81 20.59 15.88
N GLU A 216 29.78 20.60 16.73
CA GLU A 216 29.52 19.51 17.68
C GLU A 216 29.23 18.18 17.00
N ASN A 217 28.38 18.19 15.98
CA ASN A 217 28.03 17.00 15.22
C ASN A 217 29.26 16.45 14.48
N VAL A 218 30.11 17.32 13.94
CA VAL A 218 31.39 16.93 13.31
C VAL A 218 32.33 16.25 14.31
N LEU A 219 32.43 16.79 15.53
CA LEU A 219 33.25 16.19 16.59
C LEU A 219 32.73 14.80 16.98
N GLN A 220 31.42 14.66 17.17
CA GLN A 220 30.79 13.38 17.48
C GLN A 220 30.97 12.36 16.32
N PHE A 221 30.83 12.82 15.07
CA PHE A 221 31.06 11.97 13.90
C PHE A 221 32.51 11.48 13.85
N LYS A 222 33.51 12.38 14.02
CA LYS A 222 34.93 12.02 14.06
C LYS A 222 35.25 11.06 15.18
N LYS A 223 34.64 11.26 16.38
CA LYS A 223 34.81 10.35 17.52
C LYS A 223 34.26 8.96 17.24
N ARG A 224 33.09 8.88 16.62
CA ARG A 224 32.42 7.61 16.27
C ARG A 224 33.20 6.82 15.22
N TRP A 225 33.81 7.49 14.24
CA TRP A 225 34.50 6.88 13.11
C TRP A 225 36.03 6.98 13.19
N LYS A 226 36.58 7.15 14.40
CA LYS A 226 37.99 7.39 14.67
C LYS A 226 38.94 6.35 14.03
N ASN A 227 38.50 5.09 13.94
CA ASN A 227 39.31 3.98 13.44
C ASN A 227 39.05 3.67 11.96
N HIS A 228 38.37 4.55 11.23
CA HIS A 228 38.06 4.34 9.84
C HIS A 228 38.87 5.31 8.96
N LYS A 229 39.11 4.90 7.70
CA LYS A 229 39.85 5.70 6.73
C LYS A 229 39.08 6.99 6.44
N VAL A 230 39.68 8.13 6.66
CA VAL A 230 39.08 9.43 6.40
C VAL A 230 39.44 9.86 4.99
N MET A 231 38.42 10.11 4.12
CA MET A 231 38.59 10.84 2.88
C MET A 231 38.32 12.32 3.18
N GLN A 232 39.26 13.18 2.84
CA GLN A 232 39.03 14.63 2.85
C GLN A 232 38.68 15.05 1.43
N ASP A 233 37.51 15.62 1.24
CA ASP A 233 37.22 16.38 0.02
C ASP A 233 38.09 17.63 0.05
N ASN A 234 38.88 17.84 -1.00
CA ASN A 234 39.65 19.03 -1.25
C ASN A 234 38.76 20.26 -1.50
#